data_f495a44e7048bbb19fc2aadf3562de0e
#
_entry.id   f495a44e7048bbb19fc2aadf3562de0e
#
_cell.length_a   1.000
_cell.length_b   1.000
_cell.length_c   1.000
_cell.angle_alpha   90.00
_cell.angle_beta   90.00
_cell.angle_gamma   90.00
#
_symmetry.space_group_name_H-M   'P 1'
#
loop_
_entity.id
_entity.type
_entity.pdbx_description
1 polymer ?
#
loop_
_entity_poly.entity_id
_entity_poly.type
_entity_poly.pdbx_seq_one_letter_code
_entity_poly.pdbx_strand_id
1 'polypeptide(L)'
;MLLTTNFSRQWLCILVCVSLPSVGLSAPSFPNQYDDLIRSSSKMYLPAIDWRLFKSQLYQESRLKPNAASPMGAQGLGQIMPGTWSDISRQLKLDKHLVFDPKSNIQASAFYMAKMRQFWTAPRPAADKHSLALASYNAGAGNILKAQKRCSNARLYQPIIKCLPKVTGHHAKETTTYVKRIWRYWVAMLVG
;
A
#
# COMPACT_ATOMS: atom_id res chain seq x y z
N MET A 1 -71.80 45.85 16.24
CA MET A 1 -70.99 45.44 17.40
C MET A 1 -70.74 43.93 17.28
N LEU A 2 -69.69 43.56 16.62
CA LEU A 2 -69.33 42.17 16.35
C LEU A 2 -67.84 41.99 16.67
N LEU A 3 -67.60 41.27 17.72
CA LEU A 3 -66.26 40.89 18.22
C LEU A 3 -65.72 39.73 17.38
N THR A 4 -64.59 39.94 16.68
CA THR A 4 -63.85 38.89 16.00
C THR A 4 -62.72 38.44 16.91
N THR A 5 -62.80 37.22 17.39
CA THR A 5 -61.72 36.51 18.14
C THR A 5 -60.75 35.92 17.19
N ASN A 6 -59.49 36.40 17.19
CA ASN A 6 -58.36 35.79 16.49
C ASN A 6 -57.81 34.64 17.30
N PHE A 7 -57.92 33.42 16.75
CA PHE A 7 -57.28 32.23 17.27
C PHE A 7 -55.90 32.05 16.60
N SER A 8 -54.83 32.43 17.30
CA SER A 8 -53.47 32.17 16.85
C SER A 8 -53.10 30.71 17.13
N ARG A 9 -52.95 29.89 16.08
CA ARG A 9 -52.43 28.54 16.14
C ARG A 9 -50.90 28.59 16.26
N GLN A 10 -50.35 28.41 17.46
CA GLN A 10 -48.93 28.13 17.67
C GLN A 10 -48.63 26.68 17.27
N TRP A 11 -47.86 26.53 16.21
CA TRP A 11 -47.28 25.23 15.82
C TRP A 11 -46.03 24.99 16.65
N LEU A 12 -46.11 24.06 17.59
CA LEU A 12 -44.97 23.60 18.36
C LEU A 12 -44.18 22.58 17.48
N CYS A 13 -43.12 23.06 16.85
CA CYS A 13 -42.14 22.13 16.17
C CYS A 13 -41.37 21.40 17.22
N ILE A 14 -41.72 20.14 17.48
CA ILE A 14 -40.91 19.21 18.26
C ILE A 14 -39.77 18.75 17.37
N LEU A 15 -38.56 19.33 17.59
CA LEU A 15 -37.30 18.81 17.00
C LEU A 15 -36.93 17.47 17.68
N VAL A 16 -37.27 16.36 17.03
CA VAL A 16 -36.79 15.04 17.43
C VAL A 16 -35.33 14.95 16.98
N CYS A 17 -34.40 15.20 17.89
CA CYS A 17 -32.98 14.85 17.67
C CYS A 17 -32.82 13.35 17.65
N VAL A 18 -32.85 12.77 16.46
CA VAL A 18 -32.42 11.36 16.25
C VAL A 18 -30.92 11.33 16.33
N SER A 19 -30.39 10.93 17.48
CA SER A 19 -28.95 10.59 17.63
C SER A 19 -28.69 9.29 16.88
N LEU A 20 -28.13 9.41 15.66
CA LEU A 20 -27.60 8.28 14.95
C LEU A 20 -26.39 7.73 15.73
N PRO A 21 -26.34 6.41 16.01
CA PRO A 21 -25.15 5.83 16.60
C PRO A 21 -24.00 6.03 15.61
N SER A 22 -22.97 6.79 15.99
CA SER A 22 -21.71 6.84 15.28
C SER A 22 -21.07 5.46 15.39
N VAL A 23 -21.16 4.66 14.32
CA VAL A 23 -20.35 3.47 14.15
C VAL A 23 -18.91 3.98 14.03
N GLY A 24 -18.21 3.97 15.15
CA GLY A 24 -16.80 4.30 15.19
C GLY A 24 -16.05 3.26 14.36
N LEU A 25 -15.73 3.62 13.10
CA LEU A 25 -14.70 2.90 12.36
C LEU A 25 -13.39 3.13 13.13
N SER A 26 -13.01 2.15 13.95
CA SER A 26 -11.69 2.14 14.58
C SER A 26 -10.63 2.31 13.50
N ALA A 27 -9.82 3.36 13.63
CA ALA A 27 -8.69 3.56 12.74
C ALA A 27 -7.79 2.30 12.79
N PRO A 28 -7.22 1.86 11.66
CA PRO A 28 -6.38 0.67 11.66
C PRO A 28 -5.19 0.89 12.58
N SER A 29 -5.04 0.03 13.60
CA SER A 29 -3.87 0.03 14.46
C SER A 29 -2.66 -0.50 13.69
N PHE A 30 -1.58 0.29 13.65
CA PHE A 30 -0.33 -0.08 12.98
C PHE A 30 0.71 -0.45 14.03
N PRO A 31 1.06 -1.75 14.22
CA PRO A 31 2.09 -2.16 15.17
C PRO A 31 3.41 -1.40 14.94
N ASN A 32 4.10 -1.02 16.03
CA ASN A 32 5.33 -0.21 15.97
C ASN A 32 6.61 -0.98 16.32
N GLN A 33 6.49 -2.25 16.66
CA GLN A 33 7.60 -3.10 17.13
C GLN A 33 8.78 -3.21 16.14
N TYR A 34 8.58 -2.92 14.85
CA TYR A 34 9.62 -2.95 13.82
C TYR A 34 9.98 -1.58 13.27
N ASP A 35 9.47 -0.49 13.85
CA ASP A 35 9.63 0.86 13.28
C ASP A 35 11.09 1.25 13.13
N ASP A 36 11.96 0.94 14.09
CA ASP A 36 13.39 1.27 14.00
C ASP A 36 14.11 0.49 12.88
N LEU A 37 13.77 -0.79 12.69
CA LEU A 37 14.30 -1.60 11.59
C LEU A 37 13.80 -1.08 10.24
N ILE A 38 12.52 -0.69 10.16
CA ILE A 38 11.91 -0.14 8.95
C ILE A 38 12.53 1.22 8.62
N ARG A 39 12.70 2.11 9.61
CA ARG A 39 13.35 3.42 9.43
C ARG A 39 14.78 3.27 8.93
N SER A 40 15.58 2.41 9.58
CA SER A 40 16.98 2.21 9.20
C SER A 40 17.12 1.63 7.79
N SER A 41 16.32 0.62 7.45
CA SER A 41 16.31 0.02 6.10
C SER A 41 15.80 1.00 5.04
N SER A 42 14.75 1.78 5.37
CA SER A 42 14.24 2.83 4.48
C SER A 42 15.30 3.92 4.23
N LYS A 43 15.98 4.39 5.26
CA LYS A 43 17.07 5.36 5.13
C LYS A 43 18.19 4.86 4.23
N MET A 44 18.53 3.58 4.34
CA MET A 44 19.61 2.95 3.56
C MET A 44 19.26 2.76 2.08
N TYR A 45 18.08 2.24 1.78
CA TYR A 45 17.72 1.81 0.42
C TYR A 45 16.68 2.69 -0.28
N LEU A 46 15.90 3.46 0.47
CA LEU A 46 14.77 4.28 -0.01
C LEU A 46 14.84 5.72 0.53
N PRO A 47 16.00 6.41 0.48
CA PRO A 47 16.21 7.68 1.19
C PRO A 47 15.26 8.82 0.75
N ALA A 48 14.69 8.74 -0.46
CA ALA A 48 13.74 9.71 -0.99
C ALA A 48 12.26 9.34 -0.70
N ILE A 49 12.00 8.35 0.17
CA ILE A 49 10.67 7.86 0.50
C ILE A 49 10.42 7.99 1.99
N ASP A 50 9.25 8.51 2.36
CA ASP A 50 8.80 8.46 3.75
C ASP A 50 8.79 7.00 4.23
N TRP A 51 9.48 6.70 5.32
CA TRP A 51 9.59 5.36 5.87
C TRP A 51 8.22 4.73 6.19
N ARG A 52 7.20 5.56 6.51
CA ARG A 52 5.83 5.10 6.76
C ARG A 52 5.17 4.56 5.50
N LEU A 53 5.56 5.04 4.31
CA LEU A 53 5.09 4.47 3.05
C LEU A 53 5.66 3.06 2.83
N PHE A 54 6.93 2.83 3.19
CA PHE A 54 7.51 1.48 3.20
C PHE A 54 6.89 0.60 4.29
N LYS A 55 6.63 1.14 5.51
CA LYS A 55 5.87 0.43 6.55
C LYS A 55 4.48 0.02 6.05
N SER A 56 3.80 0.90 5.33
CA SER A 56 2.48 0.61 4.74
C SER A 56 2.52 -0.54 3.74
N GLN A 57 3.60 -0.66 2.97
CA GLN A 57 3.83 -1.81 2.11
C GLN A 57 3.98 -3.10 2.93
N LEU A 58 4.86 -3.14 3.92
CA LEU A 58 5.04 -4.32 4.78
C LEU A 58 3.75 -4.69 5.53
N TYR A 59 2.98 -3.69 5.95
CA TYR A 59 1.67 -3.91 6.55
C TYR A 59 0.66 -4.50 5.54
N GLN A 60 0.70 -4.09 4.28
CA GLN A 60 -0.13 -4.69 3.21
C GLN A 60 0.29 -6.14 2.95
N GLU A 61 1.59 -6.45 2.97
CA GLU A 61 2.13 -7.79 2.70
C GLU A 61 1.73 -8.80 3.80
N SER A 62 2.03 -8.52 5.05
CA SER A 62 1.95 -9.51 6.13
C SER A 62 1.18 -9.07 7.36
N ARG A 63 0.65 -7.84 7.41
CA ARG A 63 0.18 -7.18 8.65
C ARG A 63 1.29 -7.10 9.70
N LEU A 64 2.53 -6.98 9.26
CA LEU A 64 3.74 -7.00 10.08
C LEU A 64 3.90 -8.29 10.91
N LYS A 65 3.45 -9.42 10.38
CA LYS A 65 3.63 -10.76 10.97
C LYS A 65 4.91 -11.39 10.41
N PRO A 66 5.96 -11.62 11.22
CA PRO A 66 7.25 -12.09 10.72
C PRO A 66 7.19 -13.50 10.12
N ASN A 67 6.35 -14.37 10.67
CA ASN A 67 6.20 -15.76 10.23
C ASN A 67 5.09 -15.93 9.16
N ALA A 68 4.68 -14.86 8.48
CA ALA A 68 3.68 -14.95 7.43
C ALA A 68 4.21 -15.76 6.25
N ALA A 69 3.41 -16.72 5.79
CA ALA A 69 3.65 -17.48 4.57
C ALA A 69 2.35 -17.53 3.74
N SER A 70 2.45 -17.27 2.44
CA SER A 70 1.31 -17.37 1.55
C SER A 70 1.20 -18.77 0.95
N PRO A 71 0.01 -19.19 0.46
CA PRO A 71 -0.16 -20.45 -0.27
C PRO A 71 0.77 -20.57 -1.51
N MET A 72 1.18 -19.44 -2.09
CA MET A 72 2.08 -19.37 -3.23
C MET A 72 3.57 -19.36 -2.82
N GLY A 73 3.87 -19.51 -1.52
CA GLY A 73 5.22 -19.60 -0.99
C GLY A 73 5.92 -18.25 -0.71
N ALA A 74 5.22 -17.11 -0.77
CA ALA A 74 5.79 -15.84 -0.33
C ALA A 74 5.99 -15.83 1.20
N GLN A 75 7.10 -15.27 1.71
CA GLN A 75 7.56 -15.47 3.08
C GLN A 75 7.94 -14.16 3.78
N GLY A 76 7.66 -14.12 5.08
CA GLY A 76 8.11 -13.07 6.01
C GLY A 76 7.35 -11.76 5.89
N LEU A 77 7.88 -10.72 6.54
CA LEU A 77 7.25 -9.39 6.64
C LEU A 77 6.94 -8.75 5.29
N GLY A 78 7.84 -8.91 4.31
CA GLY A 78 7.70 -8.36 2.96
C GLY A 78 7.16 -9.35 1.93
N GLN A 79 6.73 -10.54 2.34
CA GLN A 79 6.18 -11.58 1.46
C GLN A 79 7.06 -11.81 0.21
N ILE A 80 8.35 -12.09 0.46
CA ILE A 80 9.33 -12.30 -0.61
C ILE A 80 9.20 -13.73 -1.12
N MET A 81 9.10 -13.89 -2.44
CA MET A 81 9.08 -15.21 -3.08
C MET A 81 10.45 -15.90 -2.96
N PRO A 82 10.51 -17.26 -2.83
CA PRO A 82 11.76 -17.98 -2.60
C PRO A 82 12.88 -17.69 -3.61
N GLY A 83 12.55 -17.61 -4.90
CA GLY A 83 13.54 -17.25 -5.94
C GLY A 83 14.09 -15.84 -5.76
N THR A 84 13.20 -14.88 -5.45
CA THR A 84 13.58 -13.48 -5.16
C THR A 84 14.42 -13.40 -3.89
N TRP A 85 14.07 -14.15 -2.84
CA TRP A 85 14.85 -14.23 -1.61
C TRP A 85 16.27 -14.77 -1.87
N SER A 86 16.38 -15.87 -2.62
CA SER A 86 17.68 -16.46 -2.98
C SER A 86 18.59 -15.45 -3.69
N ASP A 87 18.03 -14.65 -4.61
CA ASP A 87 18.81 -13.65 -5.34
C ASP A 87 19.21 -12.47 -4.46
N ILE A 88 18.31 -11.98 -3.62
CA ILE A 88 18.56 -10.83 -2.76
C ILE A 88 19.48 -11.20 -1.61
N SER A 89 19.29 -12.33 -0.95
CA SER A 89 20.12 -12.76 0.17
C SER A 89 21.58 -12.92 -0.26
N ARG A 90 21.83 -13.44 -1.47
CA ARG A 90 23.16 -13.53 -2.06
C ARG A 90 23.77 -12.14 -2.30
N GLN A 91 23.01 -11.20 -2.86
CA GLN A 91 23.48 -9.83 -3.13
C GLN A 91 23.81 -9.07 -1.83
N LEU A 92 23.01 -9.27 -0.79
CA LEU A 92 23.17 -8.62 0.52
C LEU A 92 24.07 -9.40 1.48
N LYS A 93 24.59 -10.58 1.07
CA LYS A 93 25.36 -11.50 1.91
C LYS A 93 24.61 -11.90 3.21
N LEU A 94 23.29 -12.10 3.10
CA LEU A 94 22.46 -12.60 4.18
C LEU A 94 22.44 -14.13 4.17
N ASP A 95 22.31 -14.72 5.35
CA ASP A 95 22.05 -16.15 5.43
C ASP A 95 20.67 -16.47 4.82
N LYS A 96 20.64 -17.42 3.89
CA LYS A 96 19.42 -17.84 3.17
C LYS A 96 18.32 -18.37 4.10
N HIS A 97 18.68 -18.86 5.29
CA HIS A 97 17.74 -19.39 6.28
C HIS A 97 17.02 -18.29 7.10
N LEU A 98 17.44 -17.03 6.98
CA LEU A 98 16.89 -15.89 7.73
C LEU A 98 15.70 -15.22 7.06
N VAL A 99 14.95 -15.91 6.20
CA VAL A 99 13.80 -15.32 5.50
C VAL A 99 12.69 -14.86 6.45
N PHE A 100 12.55 -15.48 7.62
CA PHE A 100 11.59 -15.11 8.65
C PHE A 100 12.19 -14.21 9.75
N ASP A 101 13.52 -13.96 9.72
CA ASP A 101 14.14 -13.00 10.62
C ASP A 101 13.69 -11.57 10.26
N PRO A 102 13.10 -10.81 11.22
CA PRO A 102 12.56 -9.49 10.92
C PRO A 102 13.57 -8.53 10.31
N LYS A 103 14.79 -8.48 10.83
CA LYS A 103 15.84 -7.58 10.35
C LYS A 103 16.22 -7.90 8.91
N SER A 104 16.51 -9.16 8.62
CA SER A 104 16.92 -9.64 7.32
C SER A 104 15.81 -9.48 6.27
N ASN A 105 14.56 -9.80 6.64
CA ASN A 105 13.44 -9.70 5.71
C ASN A 105 13.08 -8.25 5.41
N ILE A 106 13.05 -7.34 6.41
CA ILE A 106 12.82 -5.91 6.20
C ILE A 106 13.92 -5.31 5.31
N GLN A 107 15.19 -5.64 5.58
CA GLN A 107 16.34 -5.18 4.78
C GLN A 107 16.22 -5.64 3.32
N ALA A 108 15.93 -6.92 3.11
CA ALA A 108 15.75 -7.49 1.78
C ALA A 108 14.57 -6.87 1.03
N SER A 109 13.46 -6.63 1.73
CA SER A 109 12.26 -5.98 1.15
C SER A 109 12.53 -4.54 0.72
N ALA A 110 13.25 -3.76 1.54
CA ALA A 110 13.64 -2.39 1.20
C ALA A 110 14.58 -2.36 -0.02
N PHE A 111 15.56 -3.25 -0.04
CA PHE A 111 16.47 -3.41 -1.16
C PHE A 111 15.74 -3.79 -2.46
N TYR A 112 14.83 -4.77 -2.39
CA TYR A 112 14.03 -5.18 -3.55
C TYR A 112 13.13 -4.05 -4.05
N MET A 113 12.49 -3.32 -3.14
CA MET A 113 11.70 -2.14 -3.51
C MET A 113 12.55 -1.04 -4.16
N ALA A 114 13.78 -0.83 -3.69
CA ALA A 114 14.72 0.07 -4.35
C ALA A 114 15.03 -0.37 -5.79
N LYS A 115 15.26 -1.66 -6.02
CA LYS A 115 15.44 -2.22 -7.38
C LYS A 115 14.21 -1.99 -8.25
N MET A 116 13.01 -2.19 -7.73
CA MET A 116 11.77 -1.92 -8.47
C MET A 116 11.63 -0.43 -8.83
N ARG A 117 12.05 0.48 -7.95
CA ARG A 117 12.09 1.92 -8.25
C ARG A 117 13.15 2.28 -9.30
N GLN A 118 14.33 1.67 -9.23
CA GLN A 118 15.41 1.87 -10.19
C GLN A 118 15.06 1.36 -11.59
N PHE A 119 14.25 0.32 -11.69
CA PHE A 119 13.76 -0.22 -12.97
C PHE A 119 13.01 0.85 -13.79
N TRP A 120 12.30 1.76 -13.13
CA TRP A 120 11.53 2.82 -13.79
C TRP A 120 12.39 4.09 -13.98
N THR A 121 13.27 4.08 -14.99
CA THR A 121 14.27 5.13 -15.22
C THR A 121 13.71 6.41 -15.86
N ALA A 122 12.72 6.29 -16.77
CA ALA A 122 12.18 7.45 -17.47
C ALA A 122 11.61 8.50 -16.48
N PRO A 123 11.83 9.81 -16.72
CA PRO A 123 11.34 10.88 -15.86
C PRO A 123 9.82 10.83 -15.67
N ARG A 124 9.38 10.92 -14.41
CA ARG A 124 7.98 10.94 -14.00
C ARG A 124 7.83 11.46 -12.57
N PRO A 125 6.64 11.90 -12.14
CA PRO A 125 6.38 12.27 -10.76
C PRO A 125 6.77 11.16 -9.78
N ALA A 126 7.29 11.54 -8.60
CA ALA A 126 7.78 10.59 -7.59
C ALA A 126 6.70 9.58 -7.15
N ALA A 127 5.45 10.03 -7.05
CA ALA A 127 4.30 9.18 -6.71
C ALA A 127 4.01 8.13 -7.80
N ASP A 128 4.07 8.51 -9.08
CA ASP A 128 3.91 7.57 -10.20
C ASP A 128 5.05 6.54 -10.24
N LYS A 129 6.30 7.00 -10.03
CA LYS A 129 7.47 6.11 -9.96
C LYS A 129 7.31 5.09 -8.84
N HIS A 130 6.85 5.53 -7.66
CA HIS A 130 6.65 4.64 -6.53
C HIS A 130 5.46 3.68 -6.75
N SER A 131 4.35 4.16 -7.31
CA SER A 131 3.19 3.34 -7.64
C SER A 131 3.52 2.25 -8.67
N LEU A 132 4.32 2.57 -9.69
CA LEU A 132 4.82 1.58 -10.65
C LEU A 132 5.76 0.56 -10.00
N ALA A 133 6.61 1.00 -9.07
CA ALA A 133 7.49 0.11 -8.33
C ALA A 133 6.70 -0.83 -7.39
N LEU A 134 5.67 -0.33 -6.69
CA LEU A 134 4.74 -1.15 -5.91
C LEU A 134 4.02 -2.18 -6.78
N ALA A 135 3.49 -1.76 -7.93
CA ALA A 135 2.86 -2.67 -8.89
C ALA A 135 3.84 -3.72 -9.40
N SER A 136 5.12 -3.34 -9.62
CA SER A 136 6.19 -4.24 -10.04
C SER A 136 6.60 -5.22 -8.95
N TYR A 137 6.58 -4.81 -7.69
CA TYR A 137 6.83 -5.68 -6.54
C TYR A 137 5.78 -6.80 -6.46
N ASN A 138 4.50 -6.45 -6.61
CA ASN A 138 3.37 -7.38 -6.52
C ASN A 138 3.20 -8.26 -7.78
N ALA A 139 3.17 -7.65 -8.97
CA ALA A 139 2.85 -8.36 -10.21
C ALA A 139 4.08 -8.76 -11.04
N GLY A 140 5.27 -8.36 -10.64
CA GLY A 140 6.50 -8.50 -11.42
C GLY A 140 6.70 -7.37 -12.44
N ALA A 141 7.91 -6.81 -12.47
CA ALA A 141 8.26 -5.68 -13.35
C ALA A 141 8.01 -5.95 -14.84
N GLY A 142 8.22 -7.21 -15.27
CA GLY A 142 7.97 -7.61 -16.67
C GLY A 142 6.50 -7.47 -17.09
N ASN A 143 5.55 -7.78 -16.20
CA ASN A 143 4.13 -7.65 -16.49
C ASN A 143 3.72 -6.17 -16.56
N ILE A 144 4.24 -5.33 -15.67
CA ILE A 144 3.97 -3.88 -15.71
C ILE A 144 4.61 -3.24 -16.96
N LEU A 145 5.78 -3.69 -17.38
CA LEU A 145 6.41 -3.24 -18.63
C LEU A 145 5.59 -3.66 -19.87
N LYS A 146 5.05 -4.89 -19.89
CA LYS A 146 4.14 -5.32 -20.96
C LYS A 146 2.87 -4.47 -20.98
N ALA A 147 2.32 -4.12 -19.81
CA ALA A 147 1.16 -3.21 -19.72
C ALA A 147 1.50 -1.82 -20.24
N GLN A 148 2.70 -1.27 -19.92
CA GLN A 148 3.17 0.00 -20.46
C GLN A 148 3.21 -0.01 -21.99
N LYS A 149 3.80 -1.05 -22.60
CA LYS A 149 3.86 -1.20 -24.06
C LYS A 149 2.45 -1.25 -24.68
N ARG A 150 1.50 -1.95 -24.06
CA ARG A 150 0.11 -2.02 -24.50
C ARG A 150 -0.67 -0.71 -24.34
N CYS A 151 -0.17 0.19 -23.50
CA CYS A 151 -0.71 1.54 -23.29
C CYS A 151 0.12 2.61 -24.00
N SER A 152 0.56 2.36 -25.23
CA SER A 152 1.29 3.30 -26.10
C SER A 152 2.54 3.90 -25.40
N ASN A 153 3.24 3.06 -24.62
CA ASN A 153 4.42 3.46 -23.83
C ASN A 153 4.16 4.65 -22.87
N ALA A 154 2.96 4.71 -22.32
CA ALA A 154 2.60 5.72 -21.32
C ALA A 154 3.63 5.79 -20.20
N ARG A 155 3.82 6.98 -19.58
CA ARG A 155 4.83 7.18 -18.53
C ARG A 155 4.25 7.16 -17.12
N LEU A 156 2.97 7.53 -16.97
CA LEU A 156 2.30 7.66 -15.68
C LEU A 156 1.66 6.35 -15.24
N TYR A 157 1.53 6.15 -13.93
CA TYR A 157 0.97 4.94 -13.34
C TYR A 157 -0.46 4.66 -13.84
N GLN A 158 -1.35 5.67 -13.79
CA GLN A 158 -2.77 5.47 -14.10
C GLN A 158 -3.02 4.98 -15.53
N PRO A 159 -2.43 5.56 -16.59
CA PRO A 159 -2.56 5.00 -17.93
C PRO A 159 -2.01 3.58 -18.04
N ILE A 160 -0.84 3.30 -17.44
CA ILE A 160 -0.21 1.97 -17.54
C ILE A 160 -1.07 0.90 -16.87
N ILE A 161 -1.54 1.16 -15.65
CA ILE A 161 -2.28 0.16 -14.87
C ILE A 161 -3.64 -0.19 -15.50
N LYS A 162 -4.26 0.72 -16.25
CA LYS A 162 -5.47 0.45 -17.04
C LYS A 162 -5.27 -0.63 -18.12
N CYS A 163 -4.04 -0.83 -18.60
CA CYS A 163 -3.71 -1.87 -19.56
C CYS A 163 -3.27 -3.19 -18.91
N LEU A 164 -3.09 -3.24 -17.59
CA LEU A 164 -2.66 -4.45 -16.90
C LEU A 164 -3.63 -5.63 -17.07
N PRO A 165 -4.97 -5.45 -17.11
CA PRO A 165 -5.90 -6.55 -17.40
C PRO A 165 -5.65 -7.27 -18.73
N LYS A 166 -5.10 -6.57 -19.74
CA LYS A 166 -4.71 -7.16 -21.02
C LYS A 166 -3.45 -8.03 -20.94
N VAL A 167 -2.75 -8.02 -19.78
CA VAL A 167 -1.53 -8.79 -19.55
C VAL A 167 -1.75 -9.90 -18.52
N THR A 168 -2.43 -9.60 -17.40
CA THR A 168 -2.57 -10.51 -16.25
C THR A 168 -4.03 -10.91 -15.99
N GLY A 169 -4.97 -10.53 -16.85
CA GLY A 169 -6.39 -10.86 -16.70
C GLY A 169 -6.95 -10.35 -15.37
N HIS A 170 -7.67 -11.20 -14.65
CA HIS A 170 -8.30 -10.89 -13.37
C HIS A 170 -7.33 -10.52 -12.24
N HIS A 171 -6.06 -10.99 -12.31
CA HIS A 171 -5.02 -10.64 -11.32
C HIS A 171 -4.66 -9.14 -11.32
N ALA A 172 -4.97 -8.40 -12.41
CA ALA A 172 -4.76 -6.96 -12.45
C ALA A 172 -5.52 -6.20 -11.34
N LYS A 173 -6.70 -6.70 -10.92
CA LYS A 173 -7.48 -6.12 -9.83
C LYS A 173 -6.74 -6.22 -8.49
N GLU A 174 -6.07 -7.33 -8.24
CA GLU A 174 -5.25 -7.53 -7.04
C GLU A 174 -4.15 -6.46 -6.96
N THR A 175 -3.35 -6.33 -8.03
CA THR A 175 -2.26 -5.34 -8.10
C THR A 175 -2.75 -3.90 -7.94
N THR A 176 -3.86 -3.55 -8.60
CA THR A 176 -4.45 -2.20 -8.47
C THR A 176 -4.91 -1.92 -7.04
N THR A 177 -5.55 -2.91 -6.41
CA THR A 177 -6.03 -2.82 -5.03
C THR A 177 -4.86 -2.75 -4.05
N TYR A 178 -3.80 -3.52 -4.28
CA TYR A 178 -2.57 -3.51 -3.50
C TYR A 178 -1.96 -2.10 -3.43
N VAL A 179 -1.71 -1.48 -4.56
CA VAL A 179 -1.15 -0.12 -4.62
C VAL A 179 -2.06 0.88 -3.90
N LYS A 180 -3.37 0.84 -4.18
CA LYS A 180 -4.36 1.74 -3.55
C LYS A 180 -4.39 1.60 -2.02
N ARG A 181 -4.31 0.37 -1.49
CA ARG A 181 -4.31 0.11 -0.05
C ARG A 181 -3.06 0.66 0.63
N ILE A 182 -1.88 0.51 0.02
CA ILE A 182 -0.62 1.01 0.57
C ILE A 182 -0.68 2.52 0.72
N TRP A 183 -1.12 3.27 -0.30
CA TRP A 183 -1.29 4.71 -0.20
C TRP A 183 -2.30 5.10 0.89
N ARG A 184 -3.40 4.37 1.02
CA ARG A 184 -4.38 4.61 2.10
C ARG A 184 -3.79 4.39 3.50
N TYR A 185 -3.02 3.33 3.69
CA TYR A 185 -2.36 3.08 4.98
C TYR A 185 -1.32 4.15 5.30
N TRP A 186 -0.57 4.60 4.29
CA TRP A 186 0.37 5.69 4.48
C TRP A 186 -0.34 6.98 4.93
N VAL A 187 -1.40 7.39 4.27
CA VAL A 187 -2.19 8.56 4.68
C VAL A 187 -2.74 8.36 6.11
N ALA A 188 -3.27 7.19 6.44
CA ALA A 188 -3.75 6.91 7.79
C ALA A 188 -2.64 6.98 8.85
N MET A 189 -1.40 6.58 8.53
CA MET A 189 -0.24 6.72 9.43
C MET A 189 0.28 8.16 9.56
N LEU A 190 -0.13 9.08 8.68
CA LEU A 190 0.25 10.50 8.77
C LEU A 190 -0.67 11.29 9.70
N VAL A 191 -1.93 10.87 9.83
CA VAL A 191 -2.99 11.62 10.55
C VAL A 191 -3.38 10.99 11.89
N GLY A 192 -2.91 9.79 12.20
CA GLY A 192 -3.06 9.10 13.49
C GLY A 192 -1.80 9.19 14.30
#